data_b5bfe6ce9aad457b49fcac0ba72b17e0
#
_entry.id   b5bfe6ce9aad457b49fcac0ba72b17e0
#
_cell.length_a   1.000
_cell.length_b   1.000
_cell.length_c   1.000
_cell.angle_alpha   90.00
_cell.angle_beta   90.00
_cell.angle_gamma   90.00
#
_symmetry.space_group_name_H-M   'P 1'
#
loop_
_entity.id
_entity.type
_entity.pdbx_description
1 polymer ?
#
loop_
_entity_poly.entity_id
_entity_poly.type
_entity_poly.pdbx_seq_one_letter_code
_entity_poly.pdbx_strand_id
1 'polypeptide(L)'
;PEVPVPAPAPATVTVTVTPADDATTIGGDTSAVGAEDTALTGTLTASDSDGLLDGTVFGVSTPAAHGTATIDPATGAWSYTPVADWHGADSFTVTVTDDEGHATTQLISLTVNAVVDISNDSVSTAEDSPVTISVLANDSFEGTPTVSAVGAAGHGSVAINGDGTLSYTPDANFHGTDSFSYTVTSPTGITETATVSVTVTAANDAT
;
A
#
# COMPACT_ATOMS: atom_id res chain seq x y z
N PRO A 1 95.62 -17.01 -18.86
CA PRO A 1 94.26 -17.51 -18.88
C PRO A 1 93.33 -16.38 -18.39
N GLU A 2 92.48 -15.93 -19.29
CA GLU A 2 91.47 -14.90 -19.00
C GLU A 2 90.34 -15.57 -18.26
N VAL A 3 90.00 -15.03 -17.07
CA VAL A 3 88.87 -15.53 -16.29
C VAL A 3 87.57 -14.95 -16.94
N PRO A 4 86.65 -15.82 -17.34
CA PRO A 4 85.44 -15.33 -17.96
C PRO A 4 84.59 -14.47 -16.96
N VAL A 5 84.26 -13.26 -17.36
CA VAL A 5 83.36 -12.41 -16.59
C VAL A 5 81.94 -13.04 -16.63
N PRO A 6 81.30 -13.30 -15.51
CA PRO A 6 79.98 -13.87 -15.51
C PRO A 6 79.01 -12.90 -16.16
N ALA A 7 78.11 -13.42 -16.98
CA ALA A 7 77.04 -12.61 -17.59
C ALA A 7 76.16 -11.94 -16.49
N PRO A 8 75.73 -10.69 -16.66
CA PRO A 8 74.85 -10.04 -15.68
C PRO A 8 73.55 -10.82 -15.54
N ALA A 9 73.08 -10.98 -14.30
CA ALA A 9 71.77 -11.60 -14.02
C ALA A 9 70.69 -10.82 -14.69
N PRO A 10 69.63 -11.45 -15.22
CA PRO A 10 68.51 -10.78 -15.84
C PRO A 10 67.82 -9.85 -14.83
N ALA A 11 67.60 -8.60 -15.20
CA ALA A 11 66.82 -7.66 -14.38
C ALA A 11 65.33 -8.02 -14.49
N THR A 12 64.70 -8.25 -13.33
CA THR A 12 63.25 -8.48 -13.25
C THR A 12 62.57 -7.13 -13.02
N VAL A 13 61.64 -6.77 -13.89
CA VAL A 13 60.73 -5.62 -13.69
C VAL A 13 59.44 -6.17 -13.10
N THR A 14 59.10 -5.73 -11.92
CA THR A 14 57.81 -6.04 -11.31
C THR A 14 56.84 -4.86 -11.63
N VAL A 15 55.76 -5.14 -12.32
CA VAL A 15 54.69 -4.18 -12.57
C VAL A 15 53.54 -4.53 -11.63
N THR A 16 53.19 -3.60 -10.75
CA THR A 16 52.00 -3.73 -9.91
C THR A 16 50.90 -2.93 -10.58
N VAL A 17 49.83 -3.60 -10.97
CA VAL A 17 48.59 -2.99 -11.44
C VAL A 17 47.66 -2.96 -10.24
N THR A 18 47.29 -1.78 -9.78
CA THR A 18 46.23 -1.63 -8.78
C THR A 18 44.89 -1.67 -9.53
N PRO A 19 43.93 -2.51 -9.13
CA PRO A 19 42.57 -2.45 -9.67
C PRO A 19 42.00 -1.05 -9.47
N ALA A 20 41.24 -0.58 -10.42
CA ALA A 20 40.38 0.59 -10.27
C ALA A 20 38.98 0.07 -10.01
N ASP A 21 38.28 0.66 -9.06
CA ASP A 21 36.89 0.36 -8.73
C ASP A 21 35.98 0.70 -9.93
N ASP A 22 35.15 -0.27 -10.34
CA ASP A 22 34.11 -0.10 -11.36
C ASP A 22 32.76 0.12 -10.64
N ALA A 23 31.87 0.93 -11.20
CA ALA A 23 30.60 1.25 -10.57
C ALA A 23 29.59 0.09 -10.67
N THR A 24 28.98 -0.28 -9.53
CA THR A 24 27.89 -1.26 -9.48
C THR A 24 26.72 -0.87 -10.39
N THR A 25 26.27 -1.79 -11.21
CA THR A 25 25.07 -1.63 -12.05
C THR A 25 23.89 -2.33 -11.41
N ILE A 26 22.78 -1.58 -11.21
CA ILE A 26 21.53 -2.11 -10.68
C ILE A 26 20.48 -2.19 -11.81
N GLY A 27 19.80 -3.33 -11.91
CA GLY A 27 18.72 -3.59 -12.85
C GLY A 27 17.54 -4.30 -12.18
N GLY A 28 16.57 -4.73 -13.00
CA GLY A 28 15.39 -5.46 -12.51
C GLY A 28 14.17 -4.55 -12.31
N ASP A 29 13.30 -4.93 -11.37
CA ASP A 29 12.01 -4.28 -11.17
C ASP A 29 12.16 -3.04 -10.28
N THR A 30 12.20 -1.86 -10.90
CA THR A 30 12.35 -0.57 -10.23
C THR A 30 11.02 0.17 -10.01
N SER A 31 9.90 -0.47 -10.35
CA SER A 31 8.56 0.05 -10.11
C SER A 31 7.54 -1.07 -10.02
N ALA A 32 6.44 -0.83 -9.29
CA ALA A 32 5.28 -1.71 -9.29
C ALA A 32 3.98 -0.91 -9.18
N VAL A 33 2.89 -1.53 -9.65
CA VAL A 33 1.53 -1.01 -9.55
C VAL A 33 0.63 -2.14 -9.07
N GLY A 34 -0.22 -1.87 -8.09
CA GLY A 34 -1.21 -2.84 -7.59
C GLY A 34 -2.31 -2.17 -6.79
N ALA A 35 -3.24 -2.97 -6.26
CA ALA A 35 -4.30 -2.50 -5.39
C ALA A 35 -3.76 -2.23 -3.97
N GLU A 36 -4.46 -1.38 -3.22
CA GLU A 36 -4.27 -1.29 -1.77
C GLU A 36 -4.56 -2.66 -1.12
N ASP A 37 -4.13 -2.86 0.12
CA ASP A 37 -4.26 -4.10 0.91
C ASP A 37 -3.60 -5.34 0.30
N THR A 38 -2.91 -5.14 -0.83
CA THR A 38 -2.17 -6.20 -1.53
C THR A 38 -0.67 -5.87 -1.57
N ALA A 39 0.17 -6.83 -1.17
CA ALA A 39 1.61 -6.64 -1.25
C ALA A 39 2.08 -6.55 -2.71
N LEU A 40 2.91 -5.54 -2.99
CA LEU A 40 3.63 -5.38 -4.26
C LEU A 40 5.00 -6.04 -4.14
N THR A 41 5.43 -6.74 -5.16
CA THR A 41 6.70 -7.46 -5.15
C THR A 41 7.47 -7.25 -6.45
N GLY A 42 8.79 -7.45 -6.38
CA GLY A 42 9.67 -7.44 -7.53
C GLY A 42 11.05 -7.97 -7.17
N THR A 43 11.97 -7.88 -8.10
CA THR A 43 13.34 -8.35 -7.90
C THR A 43 14.31 -7.36 -8.53
N LEU A 44 15.30 -6.90 -7.76
CA LEU A 44 16.46 -6.20 -8.26
C LEU A 44 17.58 -7.19 -8.60
N THR A 45 18.39 -6.82 -9.57
CA THR A 45 19.66 -7.46 -9.88
C THR A 45 20.78 -6.46 -9.72
N ALA A 46 21.95 -6.92 -9.30
CA ALA A 46 23.14 -6.11 -9.25
C ALA A 46 24.30 -6.85 -9.92
N SER A 47 25.18 -6.12 -10.56
CA SER A 47 26.42 -6.64 -11.12
C SER A 47 27.53 -5.60 -10.97
N ASP A 48 28.72 -6.10 -10.65
CA ASP A 48 29.93 -5.34 -10.53
C ASP A 48 31.09 -6.14 -11.14
N SER A 49 32.01 -5.46 -11.85
CA SER A 49 33.14 -6.11 -12.49
C SER A 49 34.21 -6.59 -11.51
N ASP A 50 34.31 -5.90 -10.39
CA ASP A 50 35.33 -6.15 -9.34
C ASP A 50 34.78 -7.04 -8.23
N GLY A 51 33.45 -7.13 -8.08
CA GLY A 51 32.75 -8.02 -7.16
C GLY A 51 31.63 -7.35 -6.37
N LEU A 52 30.84 -8.17 -5.72
CA LEU A 52 29.77 -7.77 -4.78
C LEU A 52 30.01 -8.47 -3.45
N LEU A 53 29.58 -7.85 -2.33
CA LEU A 53 29.68 -8.46 -1.00
C LEU A 53 28.99 -9.82 -0.96
N ASP A 54 29.71 -10.85 -0.52
CA ASP A 54 29.17 -12.20 -0.39
C ASP A 54 28.03 -12.24 0.64
N GLY A 55 26.80 -12.49 0.16
CA GLY A 55 25.64 -12.79 0.98
C GLY A 55 24.88 -11.60 1.55
N THR A 56 25.32 -10.34 1.33
CA THR A 56 24.59 -9.15 1.81
C THR A 56 24.82 -7.98 0.87
N VAL A 57 24.11 -7.98 -0.25
CA VAL A 57 24.28 -6.97 -1.31
C VAL A 57 23.21 -5.88 -1.21
N PHE A 58 21.96 -6.28 -0.98
CA PHE A 58 20.82 -5.36 -1.01
C PHE A 58 20.36 -4.97 0.40
N GLY A 59 19.99 -3.69 0.57
CA GLY A 59 19.39 -3.19 1.81
C GLY A 59 18.45 -2.01 1.55
N VAL A 60 17.36 -1.92 2.29
CA VAL A 60 16.51 -0.72 2.26
C VAL A 60 17.20 0.39 3.02
N SER A 61 17.57 1.48 2.34
CA SER A 61 18.26 2.64 2.94
C SER A 61 17.32 3.80 3.26
N THR A 62 16.23 3.96 2.50
CA THR A 62 15.15 4.91 2.81
C THR A 62 13.84 4.13 2.81
N PRO A 63 13.13 4.09 3.94
CA PRO A 63 11.85 3.39 4.01
C PRO A 63 10.77 4.12 3.20
N ALA A 64 9.72 3.39 2.84
CA ALA A 64 8.50 3.95 2.28
C ALA A 64 7.75 4.80 3.30
N ALA A 65 6.96 5.76 2.84
CA ALA A 65 6.22 6.69 3.70
C ALA A 65 4.87 6.11 4.16
N HIS A 66 4.24 5.30 3.30
CA HIS A 66 2.87 4.80 3.50
C HIS A 66 2.79 3.27 3.44
N GLY A 67 3.86 2.58 3.86
CA GLY A 67 3.90 1.13 3.91
C GLY A 67 5.21 0.60 4.46
N THR A 68 5.34 -0.71 4.45
CA THR A 68 6.57 -1.41 4.87
C THR A 68 7.23 -2.05 3.68
N ALA A 69 8.47 -1.62 3.38
CA ALA A 69 9.30 -2.22 2.34
C ALA A 69 10.36 -3.12 2.94
N THR A 70 10.58 -4.28 2.34
CA THR A 70 11.66 -5.22 2.67
C THR A 70 12.35 -5.69 1.41
N ILE A 71 13.61 -6.12 1.53
CA ILE A 71 14.37 -6.74 0.44
C ILE A 71 15.21 -7.88 1.00
N ASP A 72 15.26 -8.98 0.29
CA ASP A 72 16.18 -10.07 0.60
C ASP A 72 17.61 -9.67 0.18
N PRO A 73 18.57 -9.64 1.11
CA PRO A 73 19.90 -9.11 0.83
C PRO A 73 20.71 -9.95 -0.17
N ALA A 74 20.39 -11.23 -0.34
CA ALA A 74 21.12 -12.12 -1.21
C ALA A 74 20.49 -12.24 -2.61
N THR A 75 19.17 -12.18 -2.69
CA THR A 75 18.44 -12.45 -3.95
C THR A 75 17.93 -11.18 -4.62
N GLY A 76 17.85 -10.04 -3.90
CA GLY A 76 17.27 -8.81 -4.39
C GLY A 76 15.74 -8.85 -4.51
N ALA A 77 15.09 -9.93 -4.04
CA ALA A 77 13.63 -10.00 -4.01
C ALA A 77 13.08 -9.02 -2.98
N TRP A 78 12.25 -8.10 -3.43
CA TRP A 78 11.67 -7.09 -2.56
C TRP A 78 10.15 -7.22 -2.47
N SER A 79 9.60 -6.76 -1.35
CA SER A 79 8.17 -6.68 -1.10
C SER A 79 7.85 -5.34 -0.43
N TYR A 80 6.74 -4.75 -0.82
CA TYR A 80 6.14 -3.59 -0.19
C TYR A 80 4.69 -3.91 0.18
N THR A 81 4.33 -3.67 1.44
CA THR A 81 2.96 -3.81 1.95
C THR A 81 2.46 -2.41 2.29
N PRO A 82 1.44 -1.89 1.60
CA PRO A 82 0.82 -0.62 1.93
C PRO A 82 0.25 -0.61 3.36
N VAL A 83 0.06 0.58 3.92
CA VAL A 83 -0.84 0.74 5.07
C VAL A 83 -2.26 0.45 4.59
N ALA A 84 -3.06 -0.22 5.41
CA ALA A 84 -4.45 -0.61 5.09
C ALA A 84 -5.29 0.59 4.59
N ASP A 85 -6.13 0.37 3.61
CA ASP A 85 -6.98 1.36 2.91
C ASP A 85 -6.19 2.56 2.31
N TRP A 86 -4.85 2.51 2.24
CA TRP A 86 -4.08 3.62 1.69
C TRP A 86 -3.77 3.43 0.21
N HIS A 87 -4.08 4.44 -0.59
CA HIS A 87 -3.78 4.50 -2.02
C HIS A 87 -3.01 5.77 -2.39
N GLY A 88 -2.25 5.71 -3.47
CA GLY A 88 -1.43 6.82 -3.95
C GLY A 88 -0.07 6.38 -4.46
N ALA A 89 0.83 7.35 -4.63
CA ALA A 89 2.21 7.11 -5.01
C ALA A 89 3.10 7.03 -3.77
N ASP A 90 3.92 6.00 -3.68
CA ASP A 90 4.95 5.84 -2.64
C ASP A 90 6.28 5.42 -3.27
N SER A 91 7.32 5.37 -2.48
CA SER A 91 8.63 4.91 -2.92
C SER A 91 9.52 4.51 -1.75
N PHE A 92 10.47 3.66 -2.01
CA PHE A 92 11.57 3.36 -1.09
C PHE A 92 12.90 3.28 -1.85
N THR A 93 14.01 3.47 -1.15
CA THR A 93 15.35 3.39 -1.76
C THR A 93 16.08 2.16 -1.28
N VAL A 94 16.66 1.44 -2.23
CA VAL A 94 17.56 0.31 -1.96
C VAL A 94 18.99 0.78 -2.19
N THR A 95 19.89 0.32 -1.33
CA THR A 95 21.35 0.45 -1.49
C THR A 95 21.92 -0.91 -1.80
N VAL A 96 22.82 -0.96 -2.77
CA VAL A 96 23.70 -2.08 -3.08
C VAL A 96 25.11 -1.66 -2.69
N THR A 97 25.83 -2.53 -1.99
CA THR A 97 27.23 -2.29 -1.59
C THR A 97 28.12 -3.34 -2.23
N ASP A 98 29.19 -2.88 -2.87
CA ASP A 98 30.25 -3.74 -3.44
C ASP A 98 31.22 -4.26 -2.37
N ASP A 99 32.23 -5.03 -2.78
CA ASP A 99 33.23 -5.61 -1.87
C ASP A 99 34.31 -4.60 -1.44
N GLU A 100 34.44 -3.47 -2.10
CA GLU A 100 35.27 -2.32 -1.68
C GLU A 100 34.54 -1.41 -0.68
N GLY A 101 33.22 -1.58 -0.50
CA GLY A 101 32.39 -0.81 0.42
C GLY A 101 31.76 0.45 -0.21
N HIS A 102 31.79 0.61 -1.54
CA HIS A 102 31.07 1.66 -2.23
C HIS A 102 29.57 1.32 -2.33
N ALA A 103 28.74 2.33 -2.27
CA ALA A 103 27.28 2.15 -2.22
C ALA A 103 26.63 2.82 -3.42
N THR A 104 25.87 2.06 -4.19
CA THR A 104 25.00 2.54 -5.26
C THR A 104 23.54 2.43 -4.83
N THR A 105 22.72 3.43 -5.15
CA THR A 105 21.32 3.48 -4.71
C THR A 105 20.35 3.38 -5.88
N GLN A 106 19.22 2.71 -5.65
CA GLN A 106 18.11 2.60 -6.59
C GLN A 106 16.80 2.98 -5.92
N LEU A 107 16.08 3.93 -6.51
CA LEU A 107 14.71 4.25 -6.11
C LEU A 107 13.75 3.22 -6.71
N ILE A 108 12.86 2.68 -5.88
CA ILE A 108 11.73 1.87 -6.30
C ILE A 108 10.48 2.75 -6.21
N SER A 109 9.79 2.93 -7.34
CA SER A 109 8.58 3.75 -7.45
C SER A 109 7.34 2.86 -7.41
N LEU A 110 6.36 3.22 -6.58
CA LEU A 110 5.16 2.43 -6.33
C LEU A 110 3.92 3.26 -6.66
N THR A 111 2.91 2.60 -7.22
CA THR A 111 1.56 3.17 -7.37
C THR A 111 0.57 2.19 -6.78
N VAL A 112 -0.11 2.60 -5.72
CA VAL A 112 -1.16 1.83 -5.06
C VAL A 112 -2.49 2.39 -5.53
N ASN A 113 -3.31 1.54 -6.13
CA ASN A 113 -4.63 1.91 -6.64
C ASN A 113 -5.69 1.71 -5.56
N ALA A 114 -6.63 2.67 -5.46
CA ALA A 114 -7.78 2.54 -4.58
C ALA A 114 -8.65 1.34 -4.95
N VAL A 115 -9.18 0.67 -3.95
CA VAL A 115 -10.26 -0.31 -4.03
C VAL A 115 -11.47 0.31 -3.33
N VAL A 116 -12.67 0.01 -3.78
CA VAL A 116 -13.90 0.49 -3.12
C VAL A 116 -14.34 -0.57 -2.12
N ASP A 117 -14.25 -0.25 -0.84
CA ASP A 117 -14.57 -1.15 0.27
C ASP A 117 -16.00 -1.02 0.76
N ILE A 118 -16.65 0.11 0.44
CA ILE A 118 -18.01 0.40 0.83
C ILE A 118 -19.02 0.00 -0.26
N SER A 119 -20.14 -0.60 0.14
CA SER A 119 -21.23 -1.01 -0.73
C SER A 119 -22.52 -0.30 -0.36
N ASN A 120 -23.39 -0.05 -1.35
CA ASN A 120 -24.71 0.52 -1.07
C ASN A 120 -25.61 -0.47 -0.33
N ASP A 121 -26.50 0.07 0.52
CA ASP A 121 -27.47 -0.68 1.29
C ASP A 121 -28.90 -0.49 0.81
N SER A 122 -29.76 -1.38 1.24
CA SER A 122 -31.20 -1.27 1.07
C SER A 122 -31.94 -1.81 2.27
N VAL A 123 -33.03 -1.12 2.67
CA VAL A 123 -33.87 -1.51 3.80
C VAL A 123 -35.33 -1.23 3.49
N SER A 124 -36.24 -1.97 4.12
CA SER A 124 -37.66 -1.70 4.10
C SER A 124 -38.19 -1.52 5.51
N THR A 125 -39.14 -0.58 5.69
CA THR A 125 -39.89 -0.37 6.92
C THR A 125 -41.33 -0.04 6.60
N ALA A 126 -42.22 -0.09 7.57
CA ALA A 126 -43.54 0.48 7.46
C ALA A 126 -43.49 1.99 7.74
N GLU A 127 -44.47 2.76 7.22
CA GLU A 127 -44.65 4.14 7.65
C GLU A 127 -44.81 4.20 9.18
N ASP A 128 -44.45 5.34 9.77
CA ASP A 128 -44.48 5.59 11.23
C ASP A 128 -43.60 4.63 12.06
N SER A 129 -42.80 3.77 11.45
CA SER A 129 -41.94 2.78 12.11
C SER A 129 -40.48 3.04 11.85
N PRO A 130 -39.66 3.37 12.87
CA PRO A 130 -38.21 3.49 12.68
C PRO A 130 -37.57 2.13 12.41
N VAL A 131 -36.45 2.16 11.66
CA VAL A 131 -35.66 0.97 11.35
C VAL A 131 -34.19 1.20 11.68
N THR A 132 -33.54 0.16 12.19
CA THR A 132 -32.07 0.14 12.42
C THR A 132 -31.40 -0.59 11.26
N ILE A 133 -30.30 -0.04 10.78
CA ILE A 133 -29.58 -0.49 9.58
C ILE A 133 -28.13 -0.74 9.95
N SER A 134 -27.64 -1.96 9.71
CA SER A 134 -26.23 -2.34 9.90
C SER A 134 -25.47 -2.10 8.59
N VAL A 135 -25.16 -0.85 8.28
CA VAL A 135 -24.59 -0.43 6.99
C VAL A 135 -23.18 -0.95 6.72
N LEU A 136 -22.43 -1.37 7.74
CA LEU A 136 -21.09 -1.95 7.59
C LEU A 136 -21.09 -3.47 7.32
N ALA A 137 -22.28 -4.11 7.22
CA ALA A 137 -22.37 -5.57 7.15
C ALA A 137 -21.97 -6.17 5.79
N ASN A 138 -22.00 -5.38 4.73
CA ASN A 138 -21.67 -5.74 3.34
C ASN A 138 -20.42 -5.04 2.82
N ASP A 139 -19.67 -4.37 3.71
CA ASP A 139 -18.44 -3.64 3.42
C ASP A 139 -17.20 -4.51 3.70
N SER A 140 -16.05 -4.15 3.11
CA SER A 140 -14.80 -4.92 3.17
C SER A 140 -13.61 -4.19 3.80
N PHE A 141 -13.87 -3.14 4.57
CA PHE A 141 -12.82 -2.39 5.26
C PHE A 141 -11.97 -3.26 6.19
N GLU A 142 -10.66 -3.01 6.21
CA GLU A 142 -9.74 -3.62 7.15
C GLU A 142 -9.83 -2.97 8.53
N GLY A 143 -9.80 -3.79 9.56
CA GLY A 143 -9.78 -3.34 10.97
C GLY A 143 -11.18 -2.98 11.49
N THR A 144 -11.34 -1.81 12.11
CA THR A 144 -12.60 -1.37 12.72
C THR A 144 -13.01 -0.01 12.15
N PRO A 145 -13.72 0.02 11.01
CA PRO A 145 -14.21 1.26 10.42
C PRO A 145 -15.30 1.90 11.29
N THR A 146 -15.51 3.19 11.10
CA THR A 146 -16.55 3.94 11.83
C THR A 146 -17.43 4.73 10.88
N VAL A 147 -18.75 4.69 11.07
CA VAL A 147 -19.66 5.61 10.37
C VAL A 147 -19.45 7.01 10.95
N SER A 148 -18.86 7.89 10.16
CA SER A 148 -18.45 9.24 10.59
C SER A 148 -19.43 10.34 10.26
N ALA A 149 -20.28 10.14 9.25
CA ALA A 149 -21.28 11.11 8.85
C ALA A 149 -22.49 10.45 8.17
N VAL A 150 -23.63 11.13 8.20
CA VAL A 150 -24.83 10.78 7.43
C VAL A 150 -25.37 12.03 6.73
N GLY A 151 -25.86 11.84 5.50
CA GLY A 151 -26.60 12.85 4.77
C GLY A 151 -28.05 12.92 5.24
N ALA A 152 -28.74 14.00 4.85
CA ALA A 152 -30.18 14.13 5.12
C ALA A 152 -30.95 13.18 4.20
N ALA A 153 -32.00 12.55 4.74
CA ALA A 153 -33.05 11.89 3.99
C ALA A 153 -34.05 12.90 3.45
N GLY A 154 -34.76 12.56 2.37
CA GLY A 154 -35.76 13.42 1.76
C GLY A 154 -37.09 13.45 2.53
N HIS A 155 -37.43 12.34 3.16
CA HIS A 155 -38.73 12.08 3.80
C HIS A 155 -38.57 11.37 5.15
N GLY A 156 -37.61 11.80 5.96
CA GLY A 156 -37.37 11.24 7.27
C GLY A 156 -36.15 11.83 7.94
N SER A 157 -35.78 11.27 9.08
CA SER A 157 -34.59 11.63 9.83
C SER A 157 -33.65 10.44 9.98
N VAL A 158 -32.32 10.71 9.96
CA VAL A 158 -31.27 9.72 10.12
C VAL A 158 -30.41 10.08 11.32
N ALA A 159 -30.03 9.09 12.11
CA ALA A 159 -29.09 9.24 13.22
C ALA A 159 -28.06 8.10 13.24
N ILE A 160 -26.82 8.41 13.62
CA ILE A 160 -25.78 7.42 13.90
C ILE A 160 -25.95 6.94 15.35
N ASN A 161 -26.08 5.63 15.55
CA ASN A 161 -26.16 5.01 16.87
C ASN A 161 -24.78 4.79 17.49
N GLY A 162 -24.72 4.65 18.81
CA GLY A 162 -23.47 4.44 19.53
C GLY A 162 -22.76 3.11 19.25
N ASP A 163 -23.42 2.18 18.58
CA ASP A 163 -22.88 0.89 18.12
C ASP A 163 -22.45 0.89 16.64
N GLY A 164 -22.51 2.04 15.97
CA GLY A 164 -22.14 2.20 14.56
C GLY A 164 -23.25 1.86 13.57
N THR A 165 -24.44 1.43 14.02
CA THR A 165 -25.61 1.27 13.17
C THR A 165 -26.26 2.62 12.88
N LEU A 166 -27.15 2.69 11.87
CA LEU A 166 -27.98 3.87 11.58
C LEU A 166 -29.41 3.61 11.96
N SER A 167 -30.09 4.66 12.48
CA SER A 167 -31.54 4.68 12.65
C SER A 167 -32.16 5.60 11.63
N TYR A 168 -33.12 5.10 10.85
CA TYR A 168 -33.97 5.91 9.98
C TYR A 168 -35.37 5.93 10.55
N THR A 169 -35.99 7.15 10.61
CA THR A 169 -37.39 7.35 11.03
C THR A 169 -38.09 8.07 9.92
N PRO A 170 -39.07 7.44 9.26
CA PRO A 170 -39.89 8.12 8.23
C PRO A 170 -40.64 9.34 8.79
N ASP A 171 -40.93 10.30 7.94
CA ASP A 171 -41.91 11.33 8.24
C ASP A 171 -43.29 10.70 8.43
N ALA A 172 -44.14 11.31 9.27
CA ALA A 172 -45.47 10.79 9.57
C ALA A 172 -46.32 10.56 8.31
N ASN A 173 -46.91 9.36 8.20
CA ASN A 173 -47.72 8.92 7.05
C ASN A 173 -46.99 8.93 5.69
N PHE A 174 -45.65 9.01 5.67
CA PHE A 174 -44.90 8.90 4.43
C PHE A 174 -44.77 7.43 4.00
N HIS A 175 -45.16 7.12 2.78
CA HIS A 175 -44.89 5.86 2.10
C HIS A 175 -44.33 6.10 0.71
N GLY A 176 -43.40 5.27 0.27
CA GLY A 176 -42.65 5.43 -0.99
C GLY A 176 -41.20 5.08 -0.85
N THR A 177 -40.37 5.66 -1.69
CA THR A 177 -38.91 5.45 -1.65
C THR A 177 -38.23 6.72 -1.13
N ASP A 178 -37.24 6.51 -0.29
CA ASP A 178 -36.35 7.57 0.21
C ASP A 178 -34.88 7.09 0.10
N SER A 179 -33.94 8.00 0.28
CA SER A 179 -32.54 7.66 0.28
C SER A 179 -31.72 8.70 1.03
N PHE A 180 -30.61 8.26 1.58
CA PHE A 180 -29.60 9.13 2.20
C PHE A 180 -28.21 8.55 2.01
N SER A 181 -27.18 9.40 2.07
CA SER A 181 -25.79 8.96 2.04
C SER A 181 -25.26 8.73 3.45
N TYR A 182 -24.24 7.89 3.56
CA TYR A 182 -23.43 7.77 4.77
C TYR A 182 -21.94 7.71 4.39
N THR A 183 -21.08 8.16 5.30
CA THR A 183 -19.63 8.15 5.14
C THR A 183 -19.01 7.27 6.20
N VAL A 184 -18.13 6.40 5.77
CA VAL A 184 -17.32 5.54 6.63
C VAL A 184 -15.90 6.08 6.64
N THR A 185 -15.26 6.05 7.81
CA THR A 185 -13.84 6.36 7.98
C THR A 185 -13.13 5.10 8.44
N SER A 186 -12.12 4.68 7.70
CA SER A 186 -11.25 3.55 8.05
C SER A 186 -10.35 3.89 9.24
N PRO A 187 -9.72 2.89 9.90
CA PRO A 187 -8.77 3.13 10.98
C PRO A 187 -7.58 4.01 10.61
N THR A 188 -7.22 4.06 9.32
CA THR A 188 -6.14 4.88 8.78
C THR A 188 -6.56 6.30 8.40
N GLY A 189 -7.87 6.61 8.50
CA GLY A 189 -8.43 7.93 8.24
C GLY A 189 -8.90 8.15 6.81
N ILE A 190 -8.89 7.13 5.96
CA ILE A 190 -9.48 7.18 4.61
C ILE A 190 -10.99 7.15 4.72
N THR A 191 -11.68 7.91 3.86
CA THR A 191 -13.13 8.05 3.90
C THR A 191 -13.75 7.62 2.58
N GLU A 192 -14.81 6.82 2.66
CA GLU A 192 -15.66 6.44 1.54
C GLU A 192 -17.11 6.75 1.82
N THR A 193 -17.94 6.86 0.77
CA THR A 193 -19.35 7.24 0.88
C THR A 193 -20.21 6.31 0.04
N ALA A 194 -21.29 5.82 0.66
CA ALA A 194 -22.31 5.02 -0.01
C ALA A 194 -23.72 5.56 0.28
N THR A 195 -24.73 4.92 -0.31
CA THR A 195 -26.12 5.31 -0.22
C THR A 195 -26.96 4.18 0.37
N VAL A 196 -27.84 4.53 1.29
CA VAL A 196 -28.93 3.65 1.75
C VAL A 196 -30.20 4.01 0.96
N SER A 197 -30.78 3.00 0.31
CA SER A 197 -32.11 3.09 -0.30
C SER A 197 -33.16 2.55 0.67
N VAL A 198 -34.16 3.36 0.99
CA VAL A 198 -35.23 2.98 1.92
C VAL A 198 -36.55 2.82 1.15
N THR A 199 -37.20 1.69 1.37
CA THR A 199 -38.59 1.48 0.91
C THR A 199 -39.54 1.57 2.11
N VAL A 200 -40.35 2.59 2.17
CA VAL A 200 -41.37 2.74 3.21
C VAL A 200 -42.70 2.22 2.66
N THR A 201 -43.24 1.20 3.31
CA THR A 201 -44.53 0.59 2.93
C THR A 201 -45.68 1.21 3.69
N ALA A 202 -46.81 1.41 3.00
CA ALA A 202 -48.03 1.89 3.65
C ALA A 202 -48.50 0.89 4.72
N ALA A 203 -48.97 1.43 5.84
CA ALA A 203 -49.61 0.70 6.91
C ALA A 203 -51.03 1.30 7.12
N ASN A 204 -51.95 0.50 7.67
CA ASN A 204 -53.29 0.99 7.95
C ASN A 204 -53.35 1.67 9.31
N ASP A 205 -53.57 2.97 9.33
CA ASP A 205 -53.77 3.72 10.57
C ASP A 205 -55.05 3.31 11.29
N ALA A 206 -54.97 3.18 12.59
CA ALA A 206 -56.16 2.95 13.39
C ALA A 206 -57.03 4.21 13.40
N THR A 207 -58.26 4.08 13.00
CA THR A 207 -59.29 5.13 13.02
C THR A 207 -59.82 5.36 14.43
#